data_0aac4be1bae263c540648a53d632962e
#
_entry.id   0aac4be1bae263c540648a53d632962e
#
_cell.length_a   1.000
_cell.length_b   1.000
_cell.length_c   1.000
_cell.angle_alpha   90.00
_cell.angle_beta   90.00
_cell.angle_gamma   90.00
#
_symmetry.space_group_name_H-M   'P 1'
#
loop_
_entity.id
_entity.type
_entity.pdbx_description
1 polymer ?
#
loop_
_entity_poly.entity_id
_entity_poly.type
_entity_poly.pdbx_seq_one_letter_code
_entity_poly.pdbx_strand_id
1 'polypeptide(L)'
;GKVIDPDEPRVPPTVAELESIRAATDVFLPVAAGRVIAGSTCLYTMSPDQHFVVDRMPGCQRVFVACGFSGHGFKFMPVMGRVLADLAQHGETALPIGFLKAKRLRRAS
;
A
#
# COMPACT_ATOMS: atom_id res chain seq x y z
N GLY A 1 7.38 -4.21 -9.85
CA GLY A 1 6.44 -3.49 -10.74
C GLY A 1 7.18 -2.43 -11.54
N LYS A 2 6.60 -1.99 -12.62
CA LYS A 2 7.14 -0.91 -13.45
C LYS A 2 6.71 0.44 -12.86
N VAL A 3 7.64 1.41 -12.81
CA VAL A 3 7.28 2.79 -12.50
C VAL A 3 6.56 3.39 -13.72
N ILE A 4 5.40 3.98 -13.50
CA ILE A 4 4.59 4.58 -14.55
C ILE A 4 4.12 5.96 -14.12
N ASP A 5 3.76 6.80 -15.09
CA ASP A 5 3.10 8.07 -14.86
C ASP A 5 1.64 7.80 -14.41
N PRO A 6 1.18 8.33 -13.27
CA PRO A 6 -0.18 8.12 -12.80
C PRO A 6 -1.24 8.74 -13.71
N ASP A 7 -0.87 9.73 -14.54
CA ASP A 7 -1.77 10.42 -15.47
C ASP A 7 -1.90 9.70 -16.82
N GLU A 8 -1.04 8.72 -17.11
CA GLU A 8 -1.18 7.89 -18.30
C GLU A 8 -2.37 6.93 -18.21
N PRO A 9 -3.03 6.65 -19.34
CA PRO A 9 -4.08 5.62 -19.40
C PRO A 9 -3.55 4.26 -18.95
N ARG A 10 -4.34 3.55 -18.16
CA ARG A 10 -3.97 2.20 -17.69
C ARG A 10 -4.00 1.19 -18.83
N VAL A 11 -2.93 0.46 -18.95
CA VAL A 11 -2.83 -0.64 -19.89
C VAL A 11 -3.41 -1.90 -19.25
N PRO A 12 -4.27 -2.66 -19.95
CA PRO A 12 -4.75 -3.96 -19.46
C PRO A 12 -3.59 -4.92 -19.19
N PRO A 13 -3.76 -5.90 -18.28
CA PRO A 13 -2.73 -6.89 -18.04
C PRO A 13 -2.50 -7.74 -19.28
N THR A 14 -1.26 -8.10 -19.51
CA THR A 14 -0.86 -9.02 -20.59
C THR A 14 -1.26 -10.46 -20.24
N VAL A 15 -1.34 -11.33 -21.25
CA VAL A 15 -1.59 -12.75 -21.04
C VAL A 15 -0.54 -13.38 -20.12
N ALA A 16 0.74 -13.03 -20.30
CA ALA A 16 1.83 -13.54 -19.46
C ALA A 16 1.68 -13.14 -17.98
N GLU A 17 1.23 -11.91 -17.69
CA GLU A 17 0.96 -11.47 -16.32
C GLU A 17 -0.20 -12.25 -15.70
N LEU A 18 -1.28 -12.48 -16.45
CA LEU A 18 -2.41 -13.29 -15.98
C LEU A 18 -1.99 -14.74 -15.74
N GLU A 19 -1.19 -15.32 -16.60
CA GLU A 19 -0.67 -16.68 -16.44
C GLU A 19 0.25 -16.81 -15.23
N SER A 20 1.06 -15.80 -14.94
CA SER A 20 1.91 -15.82 -13.74
C SER A 20 1.10 -15.85 -12.45
N ILE A 21 -0.01 -15.09 -12.39
CA ILE A 21 -0.94 -15.11 -11.26
C ILE A 21 -1.64 -16.47 -11.17
N ARG A 22 -2.05 -17.02 -12.31
CA ARG A 22 -2.66 -18.34 -12.38
C ARG A 22 -1.73 -19.43 -11.86
N ALA A 23 -0.46 -19.43 -12.27
CA ALA A 23 0.53 -20.40 -11.78
C ALA A 23 0.68 -20.37 -10.28
N ALA A 24 0.68 -19.16 -9.67
CA ALA A 24 0.68 -19.04 -8.22
C ALA A 24 -0.63 -19.58 -7.60
N THR A 25 -1.77 -19.33 -8.21
CA THR A 25 -3.06 -19.85 -7.75
C THR A 25 -3.12 -21.37 -7.82
N ASP A 26 -2.60 -21.97 -8.88
CA ASP A 26 -2.52 -23.44 -9.04
C ASP A 26 -1.73 -24.10 -7.91
N VAL A 27 -0.67 -23.43 -7.41
CA VAL A 27 0.17 -23.93 -6.32
C VAL A 27 -0.50 -23.74 -4.95
N PHE A 28 -1.01 -22.56 -4.66
CA PHE A 28 -1.47 -22.20 -3.31
C PHE A 28 -2.96 -22.41 -3.08
N LEU A 29 -3.77 -22.38 -4.13
CA LEU A 29 -5.23 -22.50 -4.08
C LEU A 29 -5.77 -23.29 -5.29
N PRO A 30 -5.38 -24.55 -5.48
CA PRO A 30 -5.70 -25.33 -6.68
C PRO A 30 -7.21 -25.46 -6.92
N VAL A 31 -8.03 -25.49 -5.86
CA VAL A 31 -9.50 -25.53 -5.99
C VAL A 31 -10.11 -24.23 -6.51
N ALA A 32 -9.39 -23.13 -6.49
CA ALA A 32 -9.80 -21.83 -7.00
C ALA A 32 -9.22 -21.52 -8.39
N ALA A 33 -8.34 -22.38 -8.91
CA ALA A 33 -7.69 -22.24 -10.20
C ALA A 33 -8.67 -22.52 -11.36
N GLY A 34 -9.54 -21.57 -11.62
CA GLY A 34 -10.51 -21.63 -12.69
C GLY A 34 -10.11 -20.84 -13.95
N ARG A 35 -11.06 -20.69 -14.86
CA ARG A 35 -10.90 -19.84 -16.03
C ARG A 35 -10.77 -18.37 -15.63
N VAL A 36 -9.78 -17.64 -16.17
CA VAL A 36 -9.71 -16.19 -16.03
C VAL A 36 -10.91 -15.55 -16.71
N ILE A 37 -11.68 -14.78 -15.98
CA ILE A 37 -12.89 -14.10 -16.49
C ILE A 37 -12.52 -12.67 -16.92
N ALA A 38 -11.74 -11.98 -16.10
CA ALA A 38 -11.28 -10.61 -16.34
C ALA A 38 -9.98 -10.34 -15.58
N GLY A 39 -9.25 -9.34 -16.04
CA GLY A 39 -8.06 -8.83 -15.38
C GLY A 39 -8.00 -7.31 -15.49
N SER A 40 -7.50 -6.65 -14.46
CA SER A 40 -7.26 -5.21 -14.46
C SER A 40 -5.94 -4.90 -13.77
N THR A 41 -5.32 -3.79 -14.16
CA THR A 41 -4.11 -3.27 -13.52
C THR A 41 -4.48 -2.20 -12.48
N CYS A 42 -3.74 -2.19 -11.38
CA CYS A 42 -3.87 -1.18 -10.32
C CYS A 42 -2.55 -0.45 -10.12
N LEU A 43 -2.64 0.80 -9.66
CA LEU A 43 -1.48 1.58 -9.23
C LEU A 43 -1.21 1.36 -7.75
N TYR A 44 0.06 1.27 -7.42
CA TYR A 44 0.54 1.31 -6.04
C TYR A 44 1.32 2.59 -5.80
N THR A 45 1.00 3.30 -4.74
CA THR A 45 1.84 4.39 -4.26
C THR A 45 3.03 3.78 -3.53
N MET A 46 4.19 3.81 -4.18
CA MET A 46 5.44 3.26 -3.62
C MET A 46 6.19 4.35 -2.86
N SER A 47 6.51 4.09 -1.60
CA SER A 47 7.50 4.89 -0.88
C SER A 47 8.92 4.43 -1.26
N PRO A 48 9.96 5.29 -1.16
CA PRO A 48 11.33 4.94 -1.53
C PRO A 48 11.89 3.72 -0.78
N ASP A 49 11.49 3.54 0.46
CA ASP A 49 11.89 2.43 1.34
C ASP A 49 10.83 1.32 1.45
N GLN A 50 9.74 1.43 0.68
CA GLN A 50 8.60 0.51 0.66
C GLN A 50 7.87 0.36 2.00
N HIS A 51 8.17 1.17 3.01
CA HIS A 51 7.43 1.24 4.25
C HIS A 51 6.31 2.27 4.18
N PHE A 52 5.24 2.03 4.91
CA PHE A 52 4.11 2.96 5.02
C PHE A 52 4.55 4.31 5.57
N VAL A 53 3.81 5.35 5.26
CA VAL A 53 3.91 6.65 5.92
C VAL A 53 2.68 6.82 6.80
N VAL A 54 2.90 6.93 8.10
CA VAL A 54 1.86 7.26 9.08
C VAL A 54 2.36 8.40 9.93
N ASP A 55 1.81 9.58 9.73
CA ASP A 55 2.30 10.78 10.41
C ASP A 55 1.21 11.86 10.49
N ARG A 56 1.51 12.87 11.28
CA ARG A 56 0.77 14.13 11.27
C ARG A 56 1.17 14.95 10.04
N MET A 57 0.20 15.57 9.39
CA MET A 57 0.48 16.47 8.24
C MET A 57 1.35 17.64 8.70
N PRO A 58 2.48 17.90 8.02
CA PRO A 58 3.29 19.08 8.29
C PRO A 58 2.47 20.38 8.20
N GLY A 59 2.60 21.24 9.21
CA GLY A 59 1.86 22.50 9.28
C GLY A 59 0.39 22.37 9.71
N CYS A 60 -0.15 21.16 9.91
CA CYS A 60 -1.51 20.97 10.36
C CYS A 60 -1.59 19.97 11.51
N GLN A 61 -1.92 20.46 12.71
CA GLN A 61 -1.94 19.66 13.93
C GLN A 61 -3.12 18.66 14.02
N ARG A 62 -4.16 18.87 13.23
CA ARG A 62 -5.41 18.09 13.30
C ARG A 62 -5.59 17.09 12.15
N VAL A 63 -4.60 17.01 11.24
CA VAL A 63 -4.67 16.08 10.10
C VAL A 63 -3.61 15.01 10.26
N PHE A 64 -4.04 13.77 10.21
CA PHE A 64 -3.17 12.59 10.17
C PHE A 64 -3.28 11.94 8.81
N VAL A 65 -2.17 11.43 8.30
CA VAL A 65 -2.10 10.76 7.00
C VAL A 65 -1.57 9.34 7.16
N ALA A 66 -2.14 8.43 6.39
CA ALA A 66 -1.59 7.09 6.20
C ALA A 66 -1.56 6.83 4.69
N CYS A 67 -0.38 6.66 4.12
CA CYS A 67 -0.18 6.49 2.68
C CYS A 67 1.08 5.69 2.38
N GLY A 68 1.39 5.53 1.09
CA GLY A 68 2.59 4.83 0.65
C GLY A 68 2.59 3.35 1.03
N PHE A 69 1.45 2.67 0.93
CA PHE A 69 1.30 1.27 1.35
C PHE A 69 2.02 0.27 0.44
N SER A 70 2.62 0.71 -0.65
CA SER A 70 3.57 -0.04 -1.47
C SER A 70 3.08 -1.42 -1.92
N GLY A 71 1.77 -1.54 -2.18
CA GLY A 71 1.13 -2.76 -2.67
C GLY A 71 0.83 -3.84 -1.62
N HIS A 72 1.12 -3.61 -0.33
CA HIS A 72 0.93 -4.64 0.72
C HIS A 72 0.17 -4.13 1.97
N GLY A 73 -0.56 -3.02 1.85
CA GLY A 73 -1.29 -2.40 2.96
C GLY A 73 -2.53 -3.14 3.42
N PHE A 74 -3.18 -3.91 2.56
CA PHE A 74 -4.49 -4.51 2.85
C PHE A 74 -4.52 -5.33 4.14
N LYS A 75 -3.54 -6.20 4.34
CA LYS A 75 -3.43 -7.03 5.56
C LYS A 75 -3.21 -6.23 6.84
N PHE A 76 -2.80 -4.96 6.74
CA PHE A 76 -2.59 -4.08 7.89
C PHE A 76 -3.78 -3.17 8.19
N MET A 77 -4.87 -3.22 7.41
CA MET A 77 -6.04 -2.35 7.59
C MET A 77 -6.56 -2.30 9.04
N PRO A 78 -6.74 -3.42 9.76
CA PRO A 78 -7.26 -3.37 11.11
C PRO A 78 -6.34 -2.61 12.08
N VAL A 79 -5.02 -2.85 11.99
CA VAL A 79 -4.05 -2.17 12.86
C VAL A 79 -3.88 -0.71 12.47
N MET A 80 -3.92 -0.37 11.17
CA MET A 80 -3.89 1.02 10.72
C MET A 80 -5.14 1.78 11.13
N GLY A 81 -6.31 1.16 11.09
CA GLY A 81 -7.55 1.72 11.62
C GLY A 81 -7.43 2.07 13.10
N ARG A 82 -6.87 1.17 13.91
CA ARG A 82 -6.63 1.44 15.33
C ARG A 82 -5.63 2.58 15.52
N VAL A 83 -4.50 2.58 14.81
CA VAL A 83 -3.50 3.66 14.88
C VAL A 83 -4.12 5.01 14.56
N LEU A 84 -4.86 5.11 13.46
CA LEU A 84 -5.48 6.37 13.05
C LEU A 84 -6.56 6.84 14.03
N ALA A 85 -7.33 5.92 14.62
CA ALA A 85 -8.30 6.25 15.65
C ALA A 85 -7.62 6.80 16.91
N ASP A 86 -6.56 6.14 17.40
CA ASP A 86 -5.78 6.61 18.55
C ASP A 86 -5.19 8.00 18.28
N LEU A 87 -4.58 8.19 17.11
CA LEU A 87 -4.01 9.48 16.71
C LEU A 87 -5.07 10.59 16.63
N ALA A 88 -6.25 10.29 16.09
CA ALA A 88 -7.34 11.25 15.96
C ALA A 88 -7.94 11.64 17.33
N GLN A 89 -8.06 10.67 18.23
CA GLN A 89 -8.69 10.88 19.55
C GLN A 89 -7.72 11.43 20.59
N HIS A 90 -6.47 10.95 20.58
CA HIS A 90 -5.50 11.21 21.65
C HIS A 90 -4.24 11.93 21.15
N GLY A 91 -4.03 12.04 19.84
CA GLY A 91 -2.82 12.60 19.25
C GLY A 91 -1.61 11.66 19.26
N GLU A 92 -1.74 10.50 19.89
CA GLU A 92 -0.69 9.49 20.01
C GLU A 92 -1.29 8.07 20.01
N THR A 93 -0.46 7.05 19.84
CA THR A 93 -0.82 5.64 19.93
C THR A 93 0.27 4.88 20.68
N ALA A 94 -0.11 3.85 21.41
CA ALA A 94 0.83 2.94 22.08
C ALA A 94 1.54 1.98 21.10
N LEU A 95 1.06 1.90 19.86
CA LEU A 95 1.67 1.05 18.84
C LEU A 95 2.98 1.67 18.32
N PRO A 96 4.02 0.86 18.05
CA PRO A 96 5.35 1.33 17.70
C PRO A 96 5.45 1.83 16.24
N ILE A 97 4.79 2.93 15.91
CA ILE A 97 4.76 3.53 14.56
C ILE A 97 5.91 4.52 14.29
N GLY A 98 6.88 4.64 15.20
CA GLY A 98 7.96 5.61 15.07
C GLY A 98 8.76 5.50 13.75
N PHE A 99 8.95 4.27 13.26
CA PHE A 99 9.62 3.99 12.00
C PHE A 99 8.79 4.35 10.75
N LEU A 100 7.49 4.63 10.91
CA LEU A 100 6.58 5.02 9.81
C LEU A 100 6.50 6.54 9.62
N LYS A 101 7.18 7.33 10.44
CA LYS A 101 7.16 8.79 10.37
C LYS A 101 7.75 9.32 9.06
N ALA A 102 7.10 10.34 8.47
CA ALA A 102 7.50 10.93 7.19
C ALA A 102 8.92 11.51 7.19
N LYS A 103 9.44 11.94 8.36
CA LYS A 103 10.79 12.50 8.50
C LYS A 103 11.89 11.56 8.01
N ARG A 104 11.68 10.23 8.03
CA ARG A 104 12.66 9.25 7.54
C ARG A 104 12.92 9.35 6.04
N LEU A 105 11.96 9.89 5.28
CA LEU A 105 12.04 10.06 3.82
C LEU A 105 12.78 11.35 3.41
N ARG A 106 13.05 12.24 4.35
CA ARG A 106 13.87 13.41 4.08
C ARG A 106 15.30 12.92 3.87
N ARG A 107 15.84 13.13 2.67
CA ARG A 107 17.27 12.97 2.45
C ARG A 107 18.01 13.89 3.45
N ALA A 108 18.98 13.35 4.16
CA ALA A 108 19.97 14.18 4.84
C ALA A 108 20.64 15.02 3.74
N SER A 109 20.41 16.34 3.79
CA SER A 109 21.06 17.33 2.92
C SER A 109 22.50 17.41 3.31
#